data_8791ab8ef656e7baa2346d31a27fc2a1
#
_entry.id   8791ab8ef656e7baa2346d31a27fc2a1
#
_cell.length_a   1.000
_cell.length_b   1.000
_cell.length_c   1.000
_cell.angle_alpha   90.00
_cell.angle_beta   90.00
_cell.angle_gamma   90.00
#
_symmetry.space_group_name_H-M   'P 1'
#
loop_
_entity.id
_entity.type
_entity.pdbx_description
1 polymer ?
#
loop_
_entity_poly.entity_id
_entity_poly.type
_entity_poly.pdbx_seq_one_letter_code
_entity_poly.pdbx_strand_id
1 'polypeptide(L)'
;MSDQSKGKSGGFNLSQWALEHIPLTRYLIVALLLGGIFSFNRLGQDEDPPFTFRAMVVRAVWPGATALQMADQVTDKLEKKLQETPYIDKIRSYSKPGETLIILQLRESTPPKETAQTWYQVRKKIGDMRGTLPAGVVGPFFNDEFGDTYGSIFAISGDGFNYEEVRQYADFVRQQLLSIPKVSKVEMFGVQDEKINIEFSQKKFSQLGVSFETIVAQIAAQNSVEGTGVLTTSTSNLQVRVSGALMTVKDLENLQLRANGTTFRLGDFAKIKREYKDPPGDKMRFNGKEVIGLGISMEKGGNIIDLGKNLEKTVGSIKSQLPVGIQLERVSDQPKIVASSVGEFVNTLIEAVVIVLAVSFLSLGLHTKPWRLDVWPGLVVGLTIPLVLAVTFLFMRIFNIDLHKISLGALIIALGLLVDDAIIAVEMMVRKMEEGFSRFDAATFAYTSTAMPMLTGTLITAAGFLPIGLAESAAGEYTFSMFSVNALALLISWLAAVLFTPYLGYLLLKVKPHAGADGHHELFDTPFYTRFRALVNWCVEWRKTTIAITLFVFGLGVFGFKFIEQQFFPDSSRPELMVELWLPEG
;
A
#
# COMPACT_ATOMS: atom_id res chain seq x y z
N MET A 1 23.30 63.91 -18.74
CA MET A 1 23.74 62.84 -19.67
C MET A 1 24.70 61.95 -18.92
N SER A 2 24.22 60.86 -18.35
CA SER A 2 25.06 59.79 -17.83
C SER A 2 24.37 58.49 -18.23
N ASP A 3 25.00 57.86 -19.17
CA ASP A 3 24.67 56.59 -19.78
C ASP A 3 24.79 55.48 -18.72
N GLN A 4 23.66 55.01 -18.17
CA GLN A 4 23.65 53.84 -17.31
C GLN A 4 23.65 52.62 -18.21
N SER A 5 24.82 52.03 -18.35
CA SER A 5 25.08 50.76 -19.00
C SER A 5 24.07 49.71 -18.54
N LYS A 6 23.21 49.31 -19.47
CA LYS A 6 22.43 48.06 -19.37
C LYS A 6 23.40 46.89 -19.26
N GLY A 7 23.66 46.44 -18.05
CA GLY A 7 24.28 45.16 -17.79
C GLY A 7 23.37 44.05 -18.32
N LYS A 8 23.57 43.61 -19.55
CA LYS A 8 23.01 42.35 -20.05
C LYS A 8 23.70 41.20 -19.32
N SER A 9 23.14 40.76 -18.21
CA SER A 9 23.43 39.42 -17.71
C SER A 9 22.75 38.43 -18.66
N GLY A 10 23.56 37.75 -19.48
CA GLY A 10 23.09 36.88 -20.57
C GLY A 10 22.52 35.52 -20.09
N GLY A 11 21.70 35.48 -19.08
CA GLY A 11 21.02 34.28 -18.62
C GLY A 11 19.51 34.35 -18.89
N PHE A 12 18.89 33.23 -19.24
CA PHE A 12 17.42 33.12 -19.40
C PHE A 12 16.73 33.38 -18.06
N ASN A 13 15.86 34.42 -18.01
CA ASN A 13 15.12 34.80 -16.81
C ASN A 13 13.66 34.30 -16.90
N LEU A 14 13.31 33.28 -16.11
CA LEU A 14 11.97 32.68 -16.09
C LEU A 14 10.88 33.68 -15.69
N SER A 15 11.16 34.56 -14.72
CA SER A 15 10.20 35.57 -14.27
C SER A 15 9.93 36.60 -15.37
N GLN A 16 10.96 37.03 -16.09
CA GLN A 16 10.83 37.92 -17.25
C GLN A 16 9.98 37.24 -18.33
N TRP A 17 10.30 36.00 -18.67
CA TRP A 17 9.56 35.23 -19.66
C TRP A 17 8.07 35.11 -19.31
N ALA A 18 7.74 34.81 -18.03
CA ALA A 18 6.36 34.73 -17.57
C ALA A 18 5.61 36.06 -17.71
N LEU A 19 6.27 37.18 -17.47
CA LEU A 19 5.69 38.52 -17.60
C LEU A 19 5.58 38.98 -19.07
N GLU A 20 6.46 38.55 -19.95
CA GLU A 20 6.35 38.80 -21.38
C GLU A 20 5.26 37.97 -22.06
N HIS A 21 4.93 36.80 -21.49
CA HIS A 21 3.93 35.86 -22.01
C HIS A 21 2.71 35.71 -21.06
N ILE A 22 2.14 36.81 -20.61
CA ILE A 22 1.02 36.86 -19.67
C ILE A 22 -0.15 35.91 -20.04
N PRO A 23 -0.66 35.86 -21.29
CA PRO A 23 -1.77 34.96 -21.62
C PRO A 23 -1.42 33.50 -21.44
N LEU A 24 -0.21 33.10 -21.77
CA LEU A 24 0.27 31.73 -21.62
C LEU A 24 0.46 31.38 -20.15
N THR A 25 1.01 32.29 -19.35
CA THR A 25 1.18 32.10 -17.90
C THR A 25 -0.17 31.90 -17.19
N ARG A 26 -1.20 32.70 -17.55
CA ARG A 26 -2.56 32.52 -17.06
C ARG A 26 -3.15 31.17 -17.43
N TYR A 27 -3.00 30.80 -18.70
CA TYR A 27 -3.47 29.51 -19.19
C TYR A 27 -2.81 28.35 -18.42
N LEU A 28 -1.48 28.42 -18.22
CA LEU A 28 -0.75 27.41 -17.47
C LEU A 28 -1.23 27.30 -16.02
N ILE A 29 -1.42 28.40 -15.31
CA ILE A 29 -1.94 28.40 -13.93
C ILE A 29 -3.30 27.69 -13.87
N VAL A 30 -4.23 28.07 -14.75
CA VAL A 30 -5.58 27.46 -14.76
C VAL A 30 -5.52 26.00 -15.16
N ALA A 31 -4.75 25.64 -16.19
CA ALA A 31 -4.62 24.26 -16.65
C ALA A 31 -3.98 23.36 -15.59
N LEU A 32 -2.95 23.84 -14.89
CA LEU A 32 -2.28 23.10 -13.84
C LEU A 32 -3.18 22.93 -12.59
N LEU A 33 -3.93 23.95 -12.22
CA LEU A 33 -4.92 23.85 -11.12
C LEU A 33 -6.01 22.82 -11.43
N LEU A 34 -6.62 22.91 -12.63
CA LEU A 34 -7.64 21.96 -13.04
C LEU A 34 -7.08 20.54 -13.19
N GLY A 35 -5.89 20.41 -13.78
CA GLY A 35 -5.18 19.15 -13.90
C GLY A 35 -4.84 18.52 -12.55
N GLY A 36 -4.44 19.33 -11.58
CA GLY A 36 -4.17 18.88 -10.21
C GLY A 36 -5.42 18.41 -9.48
N ILE A 37 -6.51 19.16 -9.53
CA ILE A 37 -7.81 18.76 -8.95
C ILE A 37 -8.31 17.46 -9.59
N PHE A 38 -8.21 17.36 -10.92
CA PHE A 38 -8.57 16.12 -11.63
C PHE A 38 -7.70 14.94 -11.19
N SER A 39 -6.40 15.17 -11.04
CA SER A 39 -5.45 14.14 -10.59
C SER A 39 -5.73 13.69 -9.18
N PHE A 40 -5.97 14.60 -8.23
CA PHE A 40 -6.33 14.29 -6.85
C PHE A 40 -7.53 13.33 -6.77
N ASN A 41 -8.60 13.61 -7.54
CA ASN A 41 -9.79 12.77 -7.58
C ASN A 41 -9.57 11.40 -8.26
N ARG A 42 -8.44 11.20 -8.93
CA ARG A 42 -8.13 9.97 -9.67
C ARG A 42 -6.92 9.21 -9.11
N LEU A 43 -6.26 9.74 -8.09
CA LEU A 43 -5.21 9.01 -7.37
C LEU A 43 -5.81 7.80 -6.65
N GLY A 44 -5.06 6.70 -6.65
CA GLY A 44 -5.35 5.56 -5.78
C GLY A 44 -5.35 6.00 -4.31
N GLN A 45 -6.19 5.36 -3.52
CA GLN A 45 -6.28 5.63 -2.08
C GLN A 45 -6.20 4.32 -1.33
N ASP A 46 -5.23 4.21 -0.44
CA ASP A 46 -5.02 3.04 0.42
C ASP A 46 -4.64 3.50 1.83
N GLU A 47 -4.59 2.58 2.78
CA GLU A 47 -4.17 2.87 4.16
C GLU A 47 -2.65 3.07 4.20
N ASP A 48 -1.92 2.10 3.67
CA ASP A 48 -0.47 2.04 3.68
C ASP A 48 0.10 1.92 2.26
N PRO A 49 1.35 2.35 2.02
CA PRO A 49 2.00 2.15 0.75
C PRO A 49 2.25 0.65 0.50
N PRO A 50 2.14 0.19 -0.75
CA PRO A 50 2.47 -1.18 -1.09
C PRO A 50 3.97 -1.41 -0.90
N PHE A 51 4.32 -2.53 -0.28
CA PHE A 51 5.70 -2.99 -0.16
C PHE A 51 5.82 -4.48 -0.54
N THR A 52 7.03 -4.92 -0.85
CA THR A 52 7.26 -6.28 -1.33
C THR A 52 7.52 -7.22 -0.18
N PHE A 53 6.67 -8.23 -0.01
CA PHE A 53 6.93 -9.34 0.91
C PHE A 53 8.02 -10.25 0.33
N ARG A 54 9.07 -10.43 1.11
CA ARG A 54 10.24 -11.22 0.74
C ARG A 54 10.27 -12.56 1.47
N ALA A 55 9.10 -13.16 1.65
CA ALA A 55 8.95 -14.46 2.28
C ALA A 55 8.15 -15.42 1.38
N MET A 56 8.51 -16.69 1.41
CA MET A 56 7.76 -17.79 0.79
C MET A 56 7.68 -18.96 1.76
N VAL A 57 6.54 -19.60 1.82
CA VAL A 57 6.33 -20.82 2.57
C VAL A 57 6.27 -22.00 1.60
N VAL A 58 7.06 -23.02 1.87
CA VAL A 58 7.04 -24.32 1.16
C VAL A 58 6.53 -25.38 2.14
N ARG A 59 5.46 -26.07 1.77
CA ARG A 59 4.82 -27.10 2.57
C ARG A 59 4.88 -28.44 1.85
N ALA A 60 5.28 -29.51 2.53
CA ALA A 60 5.17 -30.86 2.00
C ALA A 60 4.52 -31.80 3.03
N VAL A 61 3.74 -32.74 2.56
CA VAL A 61 3.01 -33.70 3.39
C VAL A 61 3.43 -35.12 3.01
N TRP A 62 3.74 -35.95 4.02
CA TRP A 62 4.03 -37.36 3.85
C TRP A 62 3.26 -38.17 4.90
N PRO A 63 2.03 -38.61 4.56
CA PRO A 63 1.18 -39.31 5.50
C PRO A 63 1.84 -40.54 6.10
N GLY A 64 1.80 -40.68 7.42
CA GLY A 64 2.40 -41.79 8.15
C GLY A 64 3.88 -41.67 8.49
N ALA A 65 4.58 -40.64 8.01
CA ALA A 65 5.97 -40.39 8.36
C ALA A 65 6.08 -39.81 9.79
N THR A 66 7.14 -40.18 10.52
CA THR A 66 7.50 -39.55 11.80
C THR A 66 8.14 -38.17 11.55
N ALA A 67 8.19 -37.32 12.57
CA ALA A 67 8.84 -36.01 12.46
C ALA A 67 10.32 -36.12 12.05
N LEU A 68 11.04 -37.14 12.53
CA LEU A 68 12.45 -37.39 12.17
C LEU A 68 12.57 -37.80 10.69
N GLN A 69 11.70 -38.69 10.22
CA GLN A 69 11.66 -39.07 8.79
C GLN A 69 11.36 -37.87 7.91
N MET A 70 10.43 -36.99 8.31
CA MET A 70 10.17 -35.75 7.62
C MET A 70 11.41 -34.85 7.60
N ALA A 71 12.07 -34.68 8.74
CA ALA A 71 13.27 -33.84 8.84
C ALA A 71 14.41 -34.35 7.93
N ASP A 72 14.74 -35.65 7.99
CA ASP A 72 15.91 -36.20 7.33
C ASP A 72 15.68 -36.47 5.83
N GLN A 73 14.49 -36.93 5.45
CA GLN A 73 14.24 -37.41 4.09
C GLN A 73 13.53 -36.41 3.19
N VAL A 74 12.84 -35.43 3.76
CA VAL A 74 12.11 -34.43 2.99
C VAL A 74 12.68 -33.03 3.25
N THR A 75 12.70 -32.57 4.50
CA THR A 75 13.08 -31.21 4.85
C THR A 75 14.52 -30.91 4.49
N ASP A 76 15.48 -31.74 4.92
CA ASP A 76 16.92 -31.57 4.65
C ASP A 76 17.20 -31.50 3.13
N LYS A 77 16.56 -32.36 2.34
CA LYS A 77 16.73 -32.33 0.87
C LYS A 77 16.19 -31.06 0.25
N LEU A 78 15.01 -30.62 0.70
CA LEU A 78 14.42 -29.37 0.24
C LEU A 78 15.27 -28.17 0.64
N GLU A 79 15.73 -28.10 1.87
CA GLU A 79 16.60 -27.01 2.37
C GLU A 79 17.90 -26.91 1.59
N LYS A 80 18.60 -28.02 1.38
CA LYS A 80 19.82 -28.05 0.57
C LYS A 80 19.62 -27.49 -0.82
N LYS A 81 18.48 -27.81 -1.44
CA LYS A 81 18.16 -27.29 -2.77
C LYS A 81 17.76 -25.82 -2.74
N LEU A 82 17.07 -25.41 -1.70
CA LEU A 82 16.65 -24.02 -1.50
C LEU A 82 17.83 -23.08 -1.23
N GLN A 83 18.88 -23.54 -0.53
CA GLN A 83 20.11 -22.77 -0.28
C GLN A 83 20.84 -22.35 -1.57
N GLU A 84 20.63 -23.03 -2.68
CA GLU A 84 21.18 -22.66 -3.99
C GLU A 84 20.45 -21.46 -4.64
N THR A 85 19.42 -20.93 -4.02
CA THR A 85 18.61 -19.82 -4.57
C THR A 85 19.29 -18.48 -4.27
N PRO A 86 19.35 -17.55 -5.24
CA PRO A 86 19.93 -16.24 -5.01
C PRO A 86 19.12 -15.44 -3.99
N TYR A 87 19.76 -14.48 -3.35
CA TYR A 87 19.16 -13.54 -2.38
C TYR A 87 18.62 -14.16 -1.09
N ILE A 88 18.79 -15.44 -0.83
CA ILE A 88 18.36 -16.05 0.44
C ILE A 88 19.12 -15.40 1.61
N ASP A 89 18.36 -14.96 2.63
CA ASP A 89 18.88 -14.54 3.93
C ASP A 89 18.78 -15.67 4.95
N LYS A 90 17.55 -16.20 5.14
CA LYS A 90 17.28 -17.24 6.14
C LYS A 90 16.32 -18.29 5.60
N ILE A 91 16.57 -19.53 6.00
CA ILE A 91 15.66 -20.65 5.84
C ILE A 91 15.33 -21.16 7.24
N ARG A 92 14.05 -21.21 7.56
CA ARG A 92 13.56 -21.78 8.81
C ARG A 92 12.62 -22.91 8.48
N SER A 93 12.77 -24.03 9.13
CA SER A 93 11.91 -25.18 8.90
C SER A 93 11.31 -25.71 10.19
N TYR A 94 10.16 -26.32 10.07
CA TYR A 94 9.46 -27.00 11.11
C TYR A 94 8.95 -28.34 10.58
N SER A 95 9.42 -29.45 11.19
CA SER A 95 9.02 -30.80 10.82
C SER A 95 8.21 -31.44 11.94
N LYS A 96 6.98 -31.84 11.64
CA LYS A 96 6.11 -32.60 12.52
C LYS A 96 5.71 -33.94 11.88
N PRO A 97 5.09 -34.88 12.60
CA PRO A 97 4.63 -36.12 12.00
C PRO A 97 3.74 -35.87 10.79
N GLY A 98 4.16 -36.38 9.64
CA GLY A 98 3.43 -36.29 8.38
C GLY A 98 3.53 -34.97 7.63
N GLU A 99 4.19 -33.93 8.16
CA GLU A 99 4.22 -32.61 7.51
C GLU A 99 5.53 -31.86 7.75
N THR A 100 5.98 -31.12 6.76
CA THR A 100 7.02 -30.10 6.92
C THR A 100 6.59 -28.75 6.38
N LEU A 101 7.01 -27.70 7.05
CA LEU A 101 6.84 -26.32 6.68
C LEU A 101 8.21 -25.65 6.62
N ILE A 102 8.56 -25.04 5.49
CA ILE A 102 9.82 -24.34 5.30
C ILE A 102 9.52 -22.90 4.93
N ILE A 103 10.04 -21.96 5.71
CA ILE A 103 9.88 -20.53 5.51
C ILE A 103 11.20 -20.01 4.93
N LEU A 104 11.14 -19.52 3.69
CA LEU A 104 12.24 -18.83 3.03
C LEU A 104 12.09 -17.34 3.21
N GLN A 105 13.15 -16.69 3.63
CA GLN A 105 13.23 -15.24 3.70
C GLN A 105 14.37 -14.76 2.81
N LEU A 106 14.08 -13.85 1.89
CA LEU A 106 15.09 -13.17 1.09
C LEU A 106 15.67 -11.98 1.86
N ARG A 107 16.85 -11.55 1.45
CA ARG A 107 17.50 -10.33 1.96
C ARG A 107 16.60 -9.14 1.74
N GLU A 108 16.58 -8.23 2.69
CA GLU A 108 15.76 -7.00 2.59
C GLU A 108 16.15 -6.13 1.39
N SER A 109 17.43 -6.16 1.00
CA SER A 109 17.95 -5.46 -0.18
C SER A 109 17.57 -6.08 -1.52
N THR A 110 16.82 -7.21 -1.54
CA THR A 110 16.39 -7.83 -2.80
C THR A 110 15.45 -6.90 -3.55
N PRO A 111 15.76 -6.52 -4.81
CA PRO A 111 14.88 -5.67 -5.58
C PRO A 111 13.49 -6.30 -5.81
N PRO A 112 12.39 -5.53 -5.81
CA PRO A 112 11.03 -6.05 -5.99
C PRO A 112 10.87 -6.91 -7.27
N LYS A 113 11.50 -6.50 -8.36
CA LYS A 113 11.48 -7.24 -9.63
C LYS A 113 12.17 -8.61 -9.54
N GLU A 114 13.26 -8.69 -8.77
CA GLU A 114 14.01 -9.93 -8.58
C GLU A 114 13.30 -10.89 -7.63
N THR A 115 12.46 -10.40 -6.72
CA THR A 115 11.70 -11.24 -5.78
C THR A 115 10.79 -12.22 -6.51
N ALA A 116 9.98 -11.75 -7.46
CA ALA A 116 9.10 -12.62 -8.25
C ALA A 116 9.88 -13.65 -9.09
N GLN A 117 11.01 -13.22 -9.69
CA GLN A 117 11.89 -14.10 -10.46
C GLN A 117 12.54 -15.16 -9.55
N THR A 118 12.92 -14.77 -8.33
CA THR A 118 13.50 -15.71 -7.35
C THR A 118 12.47 -16.77 -6.93
N TRP A 119 11.22 -16.39 -6.69
CA TRP A 119 10.14 -17.34 -6.40
C TRP A 119 9.86 -18.31 -7.54
N TYR A 120 9.95 -17.84 -8.78
CA TYR A 120 9.88 -18.71 -9.93
C TYR A 120 11.03 -19.73 -9.96
N GLN A 121 12.27 -19.29 -9.67
CA GLN A 121 13.44 -20.19 -9.59
C GLN A 121 13.30 -21.22 -8.46
N VAL A 122 12.75 -20.82 -7.31
CA VAL A 122 12.46 -21.74 -6.21
C VAL A 122 11.52 -22.86 -6.69
N ARG A 123 10.40 -22.51 -7.32
CA ARG A 123 9.44 -23.49 -7.84
C ARG A 123 10.09 -24.43 -8.85
N LYS A 124 10.90 -23.89 -9.77
CA LYS A 124 11.62 -24.69 -10.77
C LYS A 124 12.59 -25.67 -10.13
N LYS A 125 13.47 -25.18 -9.24
CA LYS A 125 14.49 -26.02 -8.57
C LYS A 125 13.86 -27.14 -7.74
N ILE A 126 12.80 -26.87 -7.03
CA ILE A 126 12.07 -27.86 -6.24
C ILE A 126 11.30 -28.82 -7.15
N GLY A 127 10.72 -28.33 -8.25
CA GLY A 127 10.09 -29.18 -9.27
C GLY A 127 11.05 -30.19 -9.86
N ASP A 128 12.28 -29.74 -10.20
CA ASP A 128 13.32 -30.59 -10.77
C ASP A 128 13.77 -31.73 -9.82
N MET A 129 13.77 -31.47 -8.51
CA MET A 129 14.18 -32.47 -7.53
C MET A 129 13.04 -33.36 -7.00
N ARG A 130 11.79 -33.09 -7.37
CA ARG A 130 10.61 -33.78 -6.81
C ARG A 130 10.73 -35.33 -6.90
N GLY A 131 11.31 -35.82 -7.97
CA GLY A 131 11.55 -37.26 -8.16
C GLY A 131 12.54 -37.90 -7.19
N THR A 132 13.30 -37.11 -6.43
CA THR A 132 14.25 -37.59 -5.41
C THR A 132 13.64 -37.71 -4.02
N LEU A 133 12.42 -37.21 -3.85
CA LEU A 133 11.68 -37.33 -2.58
C LEU A 133 11.13 -38.74 -2.42
N PRO A 134 10.88 -39.18 -1.16
CA PRO A 134 10.29 -40.51 -0.92
C PRO A 134 8.94 -40.68 -1.60
N ALA A 135 8.63 -41.90 -1.98
CA ALA A 135 7.32 -42.26 -2.53
C ALA A 135 6.22 -41.94 -1.49
N GLY A 136 5.11 -41.37 -1.94
CA GLY A 136 4.01 -40.98 -1.08
C GLY A 136 4.08 -39.53 -0.53
N VAL A 137 5.15 -38.80 -0.80
CA VAL A 137 5.20 -37.35 -0.48
C VAL A 137 4.28 -36.60 -1.43
N VAL A 138 3.37 -35.84 -0.85
CA VAL A 138 2.40 -34.96 -1.53
C VAL A 138 2.88 -33.52 -1.47
N GLY A 139 2.86 -32.82 -2.59
CA GLY A 139 3.46 -31.49 -2.76
C GLY A 139 4.83 -31.58 -3.42
N PRO A 140 5.80 -30.67 -3.13
CA PRO A 140 5.67 -29.46 -2.29
C PRO A 140 4.69 -28.41 -2.80
N PHE A 141 4.00 -27.74 -1.89
CA PHE A 141 3.10 -26.62 -2.14
C PHE A 141 3.82 -25.32 -1.79
N PHE A 142 3.55 -24.26 -2.52
CA PHE A 142 4.20 -22.97 -2.36
C PHE A 142 3.17 -21.89 -2.05
N ASN A 143 3.47 -21.05 -1.09
CA ASN A 143 2.71 -19.83 -0.81
C ASN A 143 3.70 -18.65 -0.71
N ASP A 144 3.55 -17.66 -1.59
CA ASP A 144 4.28 -16.39 -1.65
C ASP A 144 3.33 -15.18 -1.76
N GLU A 145 2.02 -15.42 -1.59
CA GLU A 145 0.96 -14.42 -1.71
C GLU A 145 0.65 -13.73 -0.38
N PHE A 146 1.67 -13.37 0.39
CA PHE A 146 1.49 -12.68 1.69
C PHE A 146 1.16 -11.19 1.56
N GLY A 147 1.28 -10.63 0.36
CA GLY A 147 0.96 -9.25 0.08
C GLY A 147 -0.53 -8.98 -0.16
N ASP A 148 -1.33 -10.04 -0.29
CA ASP A 148 -2.77 -9.94 -0.48
C ASP A 148 -3.45 -9.69 0.87
N THR A 149 -3.65 -8.43 1.22
CA THR A 149 -4.39 -8.07 2.42
C THR A 149 -5.89 -8.09 2.14
N TYR A 150 -6.66 -8.65 3.07
CA TYR A 150 -8.12 -8.67 2.99
C TYR A 150 -8.70 -7.44 3.69
N GLY A 151 -8.83 -6.36 2.94
CA GLY A 151 -9.31 -5.07 3.45
C GLY A 151 -10.79 -5.08 3.87
N SER A 152 -11.58 -6.00 3.31
CA SER A 152 -12.97 -6.21 3.70
C SER A 152 -13.22 -7.68 3.95
N ILE A 153 -13.78 -8.00 5.11
CA ILE A 153 -14.12 -9.37 5.48
C ILE A 153 -15.61 -9.43 5.79
N PHE A 154 -16.30 -10.39 5.18
CA PHE A 154 -17.70 -10.70 5.48
C PHE A 154 -17.81 -12.09 6.07
N ALA A 155 -18.77 -12.27 6.97
CA ALA A 155 -19.16 -13.55 7.54
C ALA A 155 -20.53 -13.94 7.00
N ILE A 156 -20.65 -15.17 6.49
CA ILE A 156 -21.93 -15.74 6.11
C ILE A 156 -22.31 -16.84 7.10
N SER A 157 -23.52 -16.75 7.64
CA SER A 157 -24.11 -17.73 8.55
C SER A 157 -25.50 -18.13 8.09
N GLY A 158 -25.96 -19.31 8.43
CA GLY A 158 -27.29 -19.81 8.14
C GLY A 158 -28.00 -20.28 9.41
N ASP A 159 -29.19 -19.75 9.66
CA ASP A 159 -30.06 -20.22 10.71
C ASP A 159 -31.16 -21.09 10.08
N GLY A 160 -31.21 -22.38 10.50
CA GLY A 160 -32.08 -23.36 9.87
C GLY A 160 -31.56 -24.01 8.59
N PHE A 161 -30.31 -23.68 8.17
CA PHE A 161 -29.64 -24.28 7.02
C PHE A 161 -28.51 -25.21 7.47
N ASN A 162 -28.29 -26.29 6.71
CA ASN A 162 -27.11 -27.13 6.93
C ASN A 162 -25.85 -26.45 6.39
N TYR A 163 -24.67 -26.95 6.79
CA TYR A 163 -23.39 -26.34 6.43
C TYR A 163 -23.14 -26.30 4.91
N GLU A 164 -23.55 -27.35 4.19
CA GLU A 164 -23.39 -27.40 2.74
C GLU A 164 -24.23 -26.34 2.01
N GLU A 165 -25.45 -26.11 2.49
CA GLU A 165 -26.31 -25.05 1.95
C GLU A 165 -25.69 -23.67 2.19
N VAL A 166 -25.16 -23.42 3.40
CA VAL A 166 -24.44 -22.18 3.71
C VAL A 166 -23.22 -22.01 2.79
N ARG A 167 -22.48 -23.09 2.52
CA ARG A 167 -21.34 -23.08 1.62
C ARG A 167 -21.75 -22.74 0.18
N GLN A 168 -22.84 -23.29 -0.33
CA GLN A 168 -23.36 -22.96 -1.66
C GLN A 168 -23.72 -21.48 -1.77
N TYR A 169 -24.35 -20.91 -0.75
CA TYR A 169 -24.60 -19.46 -0.70
C TYR A 169 -23.31 -18.67 -0.56
N ALA A 170 -22.32 -19.13 0.16
CA ALA A 170 -21.01 -18.49 0.23
C ALA A 170 -20.31 -18.47 -1.14
N ASP A 171 -20.36 -19.57 -1.89
CA ASP A 171 -19.83 -19.62 -3.26
C ASP A 171 -20.57 -18.68 -4.20
N PHE A 172 -21.92 -18.59 -4.10
CA PHE A 172 -22.73 -17.63 -4.83
C PHE A 172 -22.31 -16.18 -4.52
N VAL A 173 -22.21 -15.83 -3.22
CA VAL A 173 -21.77 -14.50 -2.78
C VAL A 173 -20.36 -14.21 -3.29
N ARG A 174 -19.44 -15.17 -3.21
CA ARG A 174 -18.07 -15.05 -3.70
C ARG A 174 -18.03 -14.70 -5.18
N GLN A 175 -18.82 -15.38 -6.02
CA GLN A 175 -18.90 -15.09 -7.47
C GLN A 175 -19.39 -13.68 -7.75
N GLN A 176 -20.41 -13.22 -7.02
CA GLN A 176 -20.92 -11.86 -7.16
C GLN A 176 -19.88 -10.80 -6.74
N LEU A 177 -19.15 -11.06 -5.65
CA LEU A 177 -18.09 -10.16 -5.17
C LEU A 177 -16.90 -10.09 -6.14
N LEU A 178 -16.52 -11.20 -6.78
CA LEU A 178 -15.46 -11.24 -7.80
C LEU A 178 -15.81 -10.41 -9.06
N SER A 179 -17.09 -10.17 -9.32
CA SER A 179 -17.51 -9.34 -10.48
C SER A 179 -17.35 -7.84 -10.25
N ILE A 180 -17.03 -7.41 -9.02
CA ILE A 180 -16.88 -6.00 -8.68
C ILE A 180 -15.55 -5.49 -9.25
N PRO A 181 -15.56 -4.33 -9.96
CA PRO A 181 -14.33 -3.74 -10.46
C PRO A 181 -13.30 -3.49 -9.33
N LYS A 182 -12.03 -3.79 -9.61
CA LYS A 182 -10.92 -3.63 -8.66
C LYS A 182 -10.86 -4.66 -7.52
N VAL A 183 -11.71 -5.68 -7.51
CA VAL A 183 -11.50 -6.87 -6.70
C VAL A 183 -10.48 -7.76 -7.39
N SER A 184 -9.38 -8.07 -6.70
CA SER A 184 -8.35 -8.99 -7.17
C SER A 184 -8.69 -10.44 -6.82
N LYS A 185 -9.11 -10.66 -5.56
CA LYS A 185 -9.31 -12.00 -5.01
C LYS A 185 -10.41 -11.99 -3.96
N VAL A 186 -11.18 -13.06 -3.91
CA VAL A 186 -12.10 -13.35 -2.80
C VAL A 186 -11.79 -14.74 -2.29
N GLU A 187 -11.33 -14.84 -1.05
CA GLU A 187 -10.96 -16.08 -0.39
C GLU A 187 -11.98 -16.46 0.68
N MET A 188 -12.26 -17.75 0.78
CA MET A 188 -13.17 -18.29 1.80
C MET A 188 -12.39 -18.84 2.98
N PHE A 189 -12.77 -18.47 4.19
CA PHE A 189 -12.19 -18.93 5.45
C PHE A 189 -13.16 -19.81 6.23
N GLY A 190 -12.63 -20.79 6.93
CA GLY A 190 -13.44 -21.66 7.79
C GLY A 190 -14.21 -22.74 7.03
N VAL A 191 -13.95 -22.92 5.75
CA VAL A 191 -14.60 -23.95 4.94
C VAL A 191 -14.10 -25.34 5.35
N GLN A 192 -15.04 -26.23 5.63
CA GLN A 192 -14.74 -27.61 5.98
C GLN A 192 -14.87 -28.51 4.75
N ASP A 193 -13.92 -29.42 4.57
CA ASP A 193 -13.95 -30.41 3.49
C ASP A 193 -15.01 -31.47 3.80
N GLU A 194 -15.94 -31.65 2.87
CA GLU A 194 -16.92 -32.71 2.92
C GLU A 194 -16.27 -34.03 2.45
N LYS A 195 -16.57 -35.12 3.16
CA LYS A 195 -16.08 -36.46 2.88
C LYS A 195 -17.18 -37.49 2.95
N ILE A 196 -17.02 -38.57 2.22
CA ILE A 196 -17.86 -39.74 2.37
C ILE A 196 -17.06 -40.78 3.16
N ASN A 197 -17.47 -41.01 4.40
CA ASN A 197 -16.88 -42.01 5.27
C ASN A 197 -17.54 -43.37 5.03
N ILE A 198 -16.72 -44.40 4.76
CA ILE A 198 -17.17 -45.76 4.59
C ILE A 198 -16.62 -46.57 5.78
N GLU A 199 -17.47 -46.82 6.75
CA GLU A 199 -17.13 -47.53 7.99
C GLU A 199 -17.41 -49.03 7.80
N PHE A 200 -16.37 -49.84 7.89
CA PHE A 200 -16.48 -51.32 7.77
C PHE A 200 -16.52 -51.98 9.16
N SER A 201 -17.44 -52.93 9.35
CA SER A 201 -17.38 -53.79 10.50
C SER A 201 -16.31 -54.88 10.31
N GLN A 202 -15.27 -54.90 11.16
CA GLN A 202 -14.16 -55.86 11.07
C GLN A 202 -14.67 -57.31 11.14
N LYS A 203 -15.71 -57.60 11.96
CA LYS A 203 -16.35 -58.92 12.06
C LYS A 203 -16.99 -59.33 10.74
N LYS A 204 -17.75 -58.47 10.10
CA LYS A 204 -18.36 -58.73 8.79
C LYS A 204 -17.30 -58.88 7.70
N PHE A 205 -16.22 -58.13 7.78
CA PHE A 205 -15.12 -58.16 6.83
C PHE A 205 -14.36 -59.47 6.86
N SER A 206 -14.04 -59.97 8.06
CA SER A 206 -13.39 -61.28 8.24
C SER A 206 -14.23 -62.44 7.72
N GLN A 207 -15.56 -62.32 7.78
CA GLN A 207 -16.48 -63.34 7.26
C GLN A 207 -16.48 -63.43 5.72
N LEU A 208 -16.16 -62.32 5.04
CA LEU A 208 -16.06 -62.27 3.57
C LEU A 208 -14.75 -62.84 3.02
N GLY A 209 -13.71 -62.92 3.86
CA GLY A 209 -12.38 -63.45 3.46
C GLY A 209 -11.69 -62.62 2.37
N VAL A 210 -11.95 -61.30 2.34
CA VAL A 210 -11.43 -60.37 1.32
C VAL A 210 -10.51 -59.38 1.97
N SER A 211 -9.44 -58.97 1.26
CA SER A 211 -8.57 -57.93 1.75
C SER A 211 -9.17 -56.55 1.53
N PHE A 212 -8.84 -55.61 2.45
CA PHE A 212 -9.29 -54.23 2.37
C PHE A 212 -8.85 -53.59 1.05
N GLU A 213 -7.61 -53.84 0.62
CA GLU A 213 -7.05 -53.33 -0.64
C GLU A 213 -7.87 -53.74 -1.86
N THR A 214 -8.39 -54.96 -1.85
CA THR A 214 -9.21 -55.48 -2.97
C THR A 214 -10.52 -54.68 -3.06
N ILE A 215 -11.14 -54.36 -1.96
CA ILE A 215 -12.38 -53.56 -1.94
C ILE A 215 -12.10 -52.11 -2.38
N VAL A 216 -11.06 -51.50 -1.86
CA VAL A 216 -10.65 -50.11 -2.27
C VAL A 216 -10.36 -50.08 -3.78
N ALA A 217 -9.64 -51.08 -4.30
CA ALA A 217 -9.35 -51.16 -5.73
C ALA A 217 -10.61 -51.33 -6.59
N GLN A 218 -11.59 -52.12 -6.14
CA GLN A 218 -12.87 -52.27 -6.84
C GLN A 218 -13.71 -51.01 -6.82
N ILE A 219 -13.77 -50.27 -5.68
CA ILE A 219 -14.45 -49.00 -5.58
C ILE A 219 -13.79 -47.97 -6.52
N ALA A 220 -12.45 -47.91 -6.52
CA ALA A 220 -11.71 -47.02 -7.39
C ALA A 220 -11.92 -47.34 -8.87
N ALA A 221 -11.90 -48.61 -9.24
CA ALA A 221 -12.13 -49.04 -10.62
C ALA A 221 -13.55 -48.74 -11.11
N GLN A 222 -14.54 -48.82 -10.24
CA GLN A 222 -15.93 -48.48 -10.61
C GLN A 222 -16.20 -46.96 -10.60
N ASN A 223 -15.44 -46.20 -9.82
CA ASN A 223 -15.52 -44.74 -9.79
C ASN A 223 -14.61 -44.10 -10.85
N SER A 224 -14.57 -44.67 -12.03
CA SER A 224 -13.78 -44.17 -13.16
C SER A 224 -14.68 -43.65 -14.28
N VAL A 225 -14.20 -42.63 -14.98
CA VAL A 225 -14.81 -42.12 -16.21
C VAL A 225 -13.86 -42.41 -17.35
N GLU A 226 -14.19 -43.39 -18.19
CA GLU A 226 -13.37 -43.76 -19.32
C GLU A 226 -14.00 -43.31 -20.63
N GLY A 227 -13.21 -42.63 -21.46
CA GLY A 227 -13.60 -42.27 -22.82
C GLY A 227 -13.45 -43.51 -23.73
N THR A 228 -14.58 -44.07 -24.18
CA THR A 228 -14.57 -45.28 -25.01
C THR A 228 -14.50 -45.00 -26.50
N GLY A 229 -14.47 -43.73 -26.94
CA GLY A 229 -14.30 -43.34 -28.33
C GLY A 229 -15.34 -42.31 -28.80
N VAL A 230 -15.26 -42.03 -30.10
CA VAL A 230 -16.16 -41.11 -30.78
C VAL A 230 -16.89 -41.84 -31.88
N LEU A 231 -18.20 -41.84 -31.86
CA LEU A 231 -19.03 -42.32 -32.96
C LEU A 231 -19.26 -41.15 -33.94
N THR A 232 -18.62 -41.24 -35.09
CA THR A 232 -18.78 -40.26 -36.17
C THR A 232 -19.98 -40.63 -37.02
N THR A 233 -20.97 -39.75 -37.07
CA THR A 233 -22.14 -39.84 -37.97
C THR A 233 -21.97 -38.86 -39.14
N SER A 234 -22.84 -38.92 -40.12
CA SER A 234 -22.81 -37.96 -41.25
C SER A 234 -23.03 -36.52 -40.86
N THR A 235 -23.57 -36.24 -39.66
CA THR A 235 -24.00 -34.89 -39.23
C THR A 235 -23.32 -34.46 -37.91
N SER A 236 -22.78 -35.37 -37.10
CA SER A 236 -22.23 -35.04 -35.79
C SER A 236 -21.25 -36.11 -35.28
N ASN A 237 -20.36 -35.69 -34.40
CA ASN A 237 -19.50 -36.57 -33.62
C ASN A 237 -20.11 -36.78 -32.23
N LEU A 238 -20.50 -38.01 -31.94
CA LEU A 238 -21.03 -38.43 -30.65
C LEU A 238 -19.93 -39.03 -29.81
N GLN A 239 -19.62 -38.37 -28.70
CA GLN A 239 -18.63 -38.84 -27.74
C GLN A 239 -19.27 -39.96 -26.89
N VAL A 240 -18.78 -41.17 -27.00
CA VAL A 240 -19.24 -42.29 -26.19
C VAL A 240 -18.35 -42.39 -24.96
N ARG A 241 -18.95 -42.37 -23.79
CA ARG A 241 -18.24 -42.58 -22.53
C ARG A 241 -18.99 -43.56 -21.65
N VAL A 242 -18.27 -44.39 -20.94
CA VAL A 242 -18.84 -45.14 -19.81
C VAL A 242 -18.61 -44.32 -18.57
N SER A 243 -19.71 -43.97 -17.87
CA SER A 243 -19.65 -43.25 -16.60
C SER A 243 -20.01 -44.23 -15.50
N GLY A 244 -19.02 -44.59 -14.71
CA GLY A 244 -19.18 -45.30 -13.43
C GLY A 244 -19.15 -44.36 -12.21
N ALA A 245 -19.15 -43.04 -12.44
CA ALA A 245 -19.02 -42.07 -11.37
C ALA A 245 -20.10 -42.22 -10.29
N LEU A 246 -19.66 -42.41 -9.06
CA LEU A 246 -20.50 -42.53 -7.88
C LEU A 246 -20.86 -41.12 -7.38
N MET A 247 -22.10 -40.67 -7.68
CA MET A 247 -22.52 -39.30 -7.44
C MET A 247 -23.20 -39.12 -6.09
N THR A 248 -23.78 -40.18 -5.54
CA THR A 248 -24.56 -40.11 -4.28
C THR A 248 -24.15 -41.20 -3.29
N VAL A 249 -24.49 -41.02 -2.02
CA VAL A 249 -24.31 -42.05 -1.00
C VAL A 249 -25.06 -43.32 -1.38
N LYS A 250 -26.25 -43.19 -1.99
CA LYS A 250 -27.05 -44.34 -2.45
C LYS A 250 -26.36 -45.13 -3.56
N ASP A 251 -25.61 -44.50 -4.44
CA ASP A 251 -24.85 -45.17 -5.47
C ASP A 251 -23.74 -46.05 -4.85
N LEU A 252 -23.09 -45.52 -3.81
CA LEU A 252 -22.10 -46.26 -3.03
C LEU A 252 -22.76 -47.42 -2.23
N GLU A 253 -23.91 -47.21 -1.60
CA GLU A 253 -24.63 -48.25 -0.89
C GLU A 253 -25.04 -49.39 -1.81
N ASN A 254 -25.44 -49.09 -3.05
CA ASN A 254 -25.88 -50.06 -4.05
C ASN A 254 -24.71 -50.65 -4.88
N LEU A 255 -23.50 -50.20 -4.64
CA LEU A 255 -22.32 -50.66 -5.36
C LEU A 255 -22.11 -52.16 -5.18
N GLN A 256 -22.06 -52.89 -6.29
CA GLN A 256 -21.86 -54.32 -6.25
C GLN A 256 -20.36 -54.65 -6.30
N LEU A 257 -19.92 -55.35 -5.25
CA LEU A 257 -18.54 -55.79 -5.10
C LEU A 257 -18.50 -57.34 -5.21
N ARG A 258 -17.39 -57.89 -5.76
CA ARG A 258 -17.19 -59.32 -5.86
C ARG A 258 -16.10 -59.80 -4.92
N ALA A 259 -16.41 -60.85 -4.17
CA ALA A 259 -15.46 -61.50 -3.30
C ALA A 259 -15.71 -63.01 -3.28
N ASN A 260 -14.68 -63.83 -3.44
CA ASN A 260 -14.74 -65.29 -3.35
C ASN A 260 -15.87 -65.91 -4.20
N GLY A 261 -16.15 -65.38 -5.39
CA GLY A 261 -17.21 -65.83 -6.27
C GLY A 261 -18.62 -65.35 -5.92
N THR A 262 -18.79 -64.63 -4.85
CA THR A 262 -20.09 -64.07 -4.39
C THR A 262 -20.15 -62.57 -4.64
N THR A 263 -21.29 -62.08 -5.08
CA THR A 263 -21.56 -60.64 -5.25
C THR A 263 -22.37 -60.13 -4.06
N PHE A 264 -21.98 -58.98 -3.50
CA PHE A 264 -22.65 -58.34 -2.39
C PHE A 264 -22.71 -56.83 -2.58
N ARG A 265 -23.65 -56.14 -1.95
CA ARG A 265 -23.70 -54.69 -1.99
C ARG A 265 -22.85 -54.09 -0.88
N LEU A 266 -22.15 -53.01 -1.17
CA LEU A 266 -21.30 -52.32 -0.22
C LEU A 266 -22.09 -51.87 1.04
N GLY A 267 -23.33 -51.40 0.88
CA GLY A 267 -24.21 -50.99 2.00
C GLY A 267 -24.62 -52.09 2.96
N ASP A 268 -24.52 -53.41 2.57
CA ASP A 268 -24.84 -54.50 3.47
C ASP A 268 -23.70 -54.76 4.50
N PHE A 269 -22.49 -54.31 4.19
CA PHE A 269 -21.29 -54.53 5.01
C PHE A 269 -20.66 -53.27 5.59
N ALA A 270 -20.89 -52.12 4.95
CA ALA A 270 -20.37 -50.85 5.34
C ALA A 270 -21.51 -49.90 5.73
N LYS A 271 -21.22 -48.99 6.67
CA LYS A 271 -22.05 -47.82 6.95
C LYS A 271 -21.47 -46.64 6.22
N ILE A 272 -22.24 -46.08 5.31
CA ILE A 272 -21.79 -45.00 4.46
C ILE A 272 -22.45 -43.72 4.89
N LYS A 273 -21.66 -42.71 5.19
CA LYS A 273 -22.14 -41.41 5.63
C LYS A 273 -21.39 -40.30 4.91
N ARG A 274 -22.12 -39.26 4.55
CA ARG A 274 -21.56 -38.01 4.14
C ARG A 274 -21.36 -37.14 5.38
N GLU A 275 -20.13 -36.80 5.67
CA GLU A 275 -19.71 -36.08 6.88
C GLU A 275 -18.58 -35.13 6.52
N TYR A 276 -18.26 -34.21 7.42
CA TYR A 276 -17.12 -33.32 7.27
C TYR A 276 -15.86 -33.97 7.83
N LYS A 277 -14.69 -33.44 7.40
CA LYS A 277 -13.39 -33.90 7.89
C LYS A 277 -13.35 -33.86 9.43
N ASP A 278 -12.94 -34.96 10.04
CA ASP A 278 -12.70 -35.11 11.47
C ASP A 278 -11.24 -35.57 11.69
N PRO A 279 -10.42 -34.85 12.48
CA PRO A 279 -10.72 -33.57 13.12
C PRO A 279 -10.96 -32.46 12.08
N PRO A 280 -11.81 -31.46 12.42
CA PRO A 280 -12.14 -30.36 11.52
C PRO A 280 -10.90 -29.54 11.19
N GLY A 281 -10.86 -28.96 9.99
CA GLY A 281 -9.87 -27.96 9.63
C GLY A 281 -10.07 -26.63 10.36
N ASP A 282 -9.40 -25.59 9.86
CA ASP A 282 -9.55 -24.24 10.40
C ASP A 282 -11.02 -23.79 10.36
N LYS A 283 -11.52 -23.31 11.48
CA LYS A 283 -12.89 -22.81 11.62
C LYS A 283 -12.89 -21.31 11.87
N MET A 284 -13.84 -20.61 11.27
CA MET A 284 -14.11 -19.22 11.58
C MET A 284 -15.37 -19.11 12.43
N ARG A 285 -15.33 -18.24 13.45
CA ARG A 285 -16.49 -17.89 14.27
C ARG A 285 -16.64 -16.39 14.31
N PHE A 286 -17.87 -15.95 14.23
CA PHE A 286 -18.26 -14.56 14.37
C PHE A 286 -19.45 -14.45 15.30
N ASN A 287 -19.37 -13.60 16.32
CA ASN A 287 -20.39 -13.49 17.38
C ASN A 287 -20.77 -14.84 18.03
N GLY A 288 -19.78 -15.73 18.22
CA GLY A 288 -19.98 -17.05 18.83
C GLY A 288 -20.56 -18.13 17.91
N LYS A 289 -21.01 -17.79 16.69
CA LYS A 289 -21.54 -18.72 15.69
C LYS A 289 -20.45 -19.17 14.72
N GLU A 290 -20.52 -20.42 14.25
CA GLU A 290 -19.68 -20.89 13.15
C GLU A 290 -20.16 -20.23 11.86
N VAL A 291 -19.20 -19.68 11.07
CA VAL A 291 -19.47 -18.94 9.85
C VAL A 291 -18.45 -19.30 8.78
N ILE A 292 -18.78 -19.02 7.53
CA ILE A 292 -17.81 -18.99 6.43
C ILE A 292 -17.42 -17.55 6.21
N GLY A 293 -16.14 -17.24 6.33
CA GLY A 293 -15.58 -15.92 6.06
C GLY A 293 -15.32 -15.72 4.57
N LEU A 294 -15.54 -14.50 4.09
CA LEU A 294 -15.22 -14.07 2.73
C LEU A 294 -14.29 -12.85 2.81
N GLY A 295 -13.01 -13.08 2.58
CA GLY A 295 -12.00 -12.03 2.56
C GLY A 295 -11.80 -11.49 1.16
N ILE A 296 -11.87 -10.16 1.00
CA ILE A 296 -11.79 -9.46 -0.28
C ILE A 296 -10.47 -8.69 -0.33
N SER A 297 -9.66 -8.97 -1.35
CA SER A 297 -8.43 -8.26 -1.66
C SER A 297 -8.63 -7.33 -2.86
N MET A 298 -8.02 -6.16 -2.80
CA MET A 298 -8.07 -5.14 -3.85
C MET A 298 -6.90 -5.29 -4.83
N GLU A 299 -7.11 -4.94 -6.09
CA GLU A 299 -6.02 -4.78 -7.06
C GLU A 299 -5.04 -3.67 -6.63
N LYS A 300 -3.75 -3.87 -6.83
CA LYS A 300 -2.71 -2.86 -6.56
C LYS A 300 -2.99 -1.57 -7.32
N GLY A 301 -2.84 -0.43 -6.64
CA GLY A 301 -3.13 0.89 -7.20
C GLY A 301 -4.64 1.17 -7.36
N GLY A 302 -5.50 0.40 -6.71
CA GLY A 302 -6.94 0.65 -6.63
C GLY A 302 -7.27 1.78 -5.65
N ASN A 303 -8.51 2.25 -5.71
CA ASN A 303 -9.08 3.14 -4.70
C ASN A 303 -9.98 2.33 -3.77
N ILE A 304 -9.53 2.14 -2.54
CA ILE A 304 -10.23 1.29 -1.56
C ILE A 304 -11.57 1.90 -1.12
N ILE A 305 -11.69 3.23 -1.14
CA ILE A 305 -12.94 3.94 -0.79
C ILE A 305 -14.01 3.69 -1.85
N ASP A 306 -13.62 3.74 -3.13
CA ASP A 306 -14.53 3.46 -4.24
C ASP A 306 -14.89 1.96 -4.30
N LEU A 307 -13.92 1.08 -4.00
CA LEU A 307 -14.20 -0.34 -3.82
C LEU A 307 -15.22 -0.55 -2.70
N GLY A 308 -15.08 0.13 -1.56
CA GLY A 308 -16.01 0.06 -0.43
C GLY A 308 -17.44 0.43 -0.82
N LYS A 309 -17.62 1.53 -1.59
CA LYS A 309 -18.95 1.94 -2.11
C LYS A 309 -19.55 0.89 -3.03
N ASN A 310 -18.75 0.32 -3.94
CA ASN A 310 -19.20 -0.72 -4.85
C ASN A 310 -19.57 -2.01 -4.11
N LEU A 311 -18.75 -2.39 -3.09
CA LEU A 311 -19.04 -3.50 -2.20
C LEU A 311 -20.37 -3.32 -1.46
N GLU A 312 -20.61 -2.15 -0.88
CA GLU A 312 -21.83 -1.85 -0.15
C GLU A 312 -23.08 -1.97 -1.05
N LYS A 313 -23.01 -1.40 -2.25
CA LYS A 313 -24.07 -1.51 -3.26
C LYS A 313 -24.34 -2.96 -3.65
N THR A 314 -23.28 -3.74 -3.94
CA THR A 314 -23.40 -5.13 -4.39
C THR A 314 -23.90 -6.02 -3.25
N VAL A 315 -23.35 -5.87 -2.03
CA VAL A 315 -23.81 -6.59 -0.84
C VAL A 315 -25.28 -6.28 -0.53
N GLY A 316 -25.73 -5.03 -0.71
CA GLY A 316 -27.14 -4.67 -0.59
C GLY A 316 -28.03 -5.45 -1.58
N SER A 317 -27.60 -5.58 -2.84
CA SER A 317 -28.28 -6.39 -3.85
C SER A 317 -28.25 -7.89 -3.52
N ILE A 318 -27.11 -8.41 -3.07
CA ILE A 318 -26.96 -9.82 -2.68
C ILE A 318 -27.91 -10.15 -1.53
N LYS A 319 -27.98 -9.32 -0.49
CA LYS A 319 -28.86 -9.53 0.68
C LYS A 319 -30.33 -9.68 0.28
N SER A 320 -30.78 -9.01 -0.76
CA SER A 320 -32.16 -9.16 -1.26
C SER A 320 -32.41 -10.48 -2.02
N GLN A 321 -31.36 -11.17 -2.44
CA GLN A 321 -31.41 -12.44 -3.17
C GLN A 321 -31.21 -13.65 -2.25
N LEU A 322 -30.68 -13.43 -1.05
CA LEU A 322 -30.47 -14.51 -0.08
C LEU A 322 -31.79 -14.89 0.61
N PRO A 323 -32.02 -16.19 0.87
CA PRO A 323 -33.20 -16.64 1.58
C PRO A 323 -33.20 -16.15 3.03
N VAL A 324 -34.39 -16.07 3.61
CA VAL A 324 -34.56 -15.76 5.03
C VAL A 324 -33.86 -16.83 5.87
N GLY A 325 -32.99 -16.39 6.79
CA GLY A 325 -32.15 -17.28 7.62
C GLY A 325 -30.68 -17.27 7.22
N ILE A 326 -30.33 -16.90 5.96
CA ILE A 326 -28.93 -16.65 5.59
C ILE A 326 -28.60 -15.19 5.89
N GLN A 327 -27.58 -14.99 6.73
CA GLN A 327 -27.09 -13.68 7.13
C GLN A 327 -25.71 -13.42 6.55
N LEU A 328 -25.52 -12.24 5.95
CA LEU A 328 -24.23 -11.75 5.45
C LEU A 328 -23.87 -10.50 6.25
N GLU A 329 -22.89 -10.64 7.15
CA GLU A 329 -22.48 -9.58 8.06
C GLU A 329 -21.04 -9.15 7.77
N ARG A 330 -20.74 -7.87 8.03
CA ARG A 330 -19.39 -7.33 7.85
C ARG A 330 -18.59 -7.53 9.11
N VAL A 331 -17.39 -8.11 8.98
CA VAL A 331 -16.45 -8.36 10.08
C VAL A 331 -15.40 -7.26 10.13
N SER A 332 -14.82 -6.89 8.98
CA SER A 332 -13.80 -5.83 8.87
C SER A 332 -14.14 -4.91 7.70
N ASP A 333 -13.91 -3.59 7.89
CA ASP A 333 -14.27 -2.52 6.94
C ASP A 333 -13.13 -1.51 6.78
N GLN A 334 -12.05 -1.93 6.15
CA GLN A 334 -10.91 -1.05 5.84
C GLN A 334 -11.32 0.16 4.98
N PRO A 335 -12.20 0.06 3.97
CA PRO A 335 -12.66 1.22 3.21
C PRO A 335 -13.18 2.37 4.08
N LYS A 336 -13.92 2.05 5.15
CA LYS A 336 -14.45 3.06 6.08
C LYS A 336 -13.34 3.68 6.92
N ILE A 337 -12.37 2.88 7.37
CA ILE A 337 -11.22 3.35 8.14
C ILE A 337 -10.36 4.28 7.30
N VAL A 338 -10.06 3.88 6.05
CA VAL A 338 -9.27 4.70 5.11
C VAL A 338 -10.00 5.99 4.77
N ALA A 339 -11.30 5.95 4.54
CA ALA A 339 -12.10 7.16 4.30
C ALA A 339 -12.03 8.14 5.48
N SER A 340 -12.11 7.64 6.72
CA SER A 340 -11.94 8.46 7.92
C SER A 340 -10.53 9.04 8.02
N SER A 341 -9.50 8.22 7.83
CA SER A 341 -8.10 8.65 7.88
C SER A 341 -7.76 9.68 6.81
N VAL A 342 -8.16 9.43 5.56
CA VAL A 342 -7.95 10.40 4.46
C VAL A 342 -8.71 11.70 4.74
N GLY A 343 -9.95 11.61 5.26
CA GLY A 343 -10.72 12.80 5.66
C GLY A 343 -10.03 13.62 6.75
N GLU A 344 -9.48 12.98 7.77
CA GLU A 344 -8.72 13.63 8.84
C GLU A 344 -7.45 14.32 8.28
N PHE A 345 -6.70 13.64 7.41
CA PHE A 345 -5.54 14.24 6.77
C PHE A 345 -5.89 15.42 5.87
N VAL A 346 -6.98 15.36 5.12
CA VAL A 346 -7.44 16.49 4.29
C VAL A 346 -7.81 17.68 5.18
N ASN A 347 -8.48 17.45 6.31
CA ASN A 347 -8.78 18.50 7.27
C ASN A 347 -7.50 19.11 7.86
N THR A 348 -6.55 18.30 8.29
CA THR A 348 -5.24 18.74 8.79
C THR A 348 -4.47 19.53 7.72
N LEU A 349 -4.53 19.10 6.46
CA LEU A 349 -3.92 19.83 5.34
C LEU A 349 -4.56 21.22 5.17
N ILE A 350 -5.89 21.31 5.25
CA ILE A 350 -6.62 22.58 5.18
C ILE A 350 -6.26 23.48 6.36
N GLU A 351 -6.22 22.94 7.58
CA GLU A 351 -5.80 23.67 8.77
C GLU A 351 -4.37 24.21 8.64
N ALA A 352 -3.44 23.36 8.16
CA ALA A 352 -2.06 23.76 7.91
C ALA A 352 -1.98 24.89 6.88
N VAL A 353 -2.72 24.80 5.78
CA VAL A 353 -2.81 25.88 4.78
C VAL A 353 -3.32 27.17 5.41
N VAL A 354 -4.38 27.11 6.23
CA VAL A 354 -4.94 28.29 6.92
C VAL A 354 -3.93 28.91 7.89
N ILE A 355 -3.23 28.09 8.67
CA ILE A 355 -2.18 28.57 9.60
C ILE A 355 -1.05 29.24 8.84
N VAL A 356 -0.56 28.60 7.78
CA VAL A 356 0.52 29.14 6.94
C VAL A 356 0.10 30.45 6.29
N LEU A 357 -1.12 30.54 5.79
CA LEU A 357 -1.69 31.78 5.27
C LEU A 357 -1.73 32.88 6.33
N ALA A 358 -2.25 32.56 7.52
CA ALA A 358 -2.33 33.53 8.62
C ALA A 358 -0.94 34.05 9.02
N VAL A 359 0.05 33.17 9.14
CA VAL A 359 1.44 33.53 9.43
C VAL A 359 2.04 34.37 8.31
N SER A 360 1.83 34.00 7.04
CA SER A 360 2.30 34.76 5.88
C SER A 360 1.68 36.16 5.82
N PHE A 361 0.38 36.29 6.10
CA PHE A 361 -0.29 37.61 6.20
C PHE A 361 0.29 38.48 7.33
N LEU A 362 0.57 37.89 8.48
CA LEU A 362 1.15 38.60 9.60
C LEU A 362 2.61 38.98 9.34
N SER A 363 3.44 38.06 8.84
CA SER A 363 4.88 38.31 8.66
C SER A 363 5.18 39.29 7.53
N LEU A 364 4.48 39.18 6.42
CA LEU A 364 4.70 40.03 5.23
C LEU A 364 3.87 41.32 5.25
N GLY A 365 2.74 41.34 5.97
CA GLY A 365 1.79 42.45 5.94
C GLY A 365 1.89 43.39 7.11
N LEU A 366 2.53 43.01 8.20
CA LEU A 366 2.55 43.83 9.42
C LEU A 366 3.63 44.92 9.37
N HIS A 367 3.23 46.14 9.08
CA HIS A 367 4.10 47.32 9.17
C HIS A 367 3.92 47.98 10.56
N THR A 368 5.00 48.11 11.31
CA THR A 368 4.98 48.63 12.69
C THR A 368 5.01 50.14 12.77
N LYS A 369 5.38 50.84 11.69
CA LYS A 369 5.41 52.33 11.68
C LYS A 369 5.07 52.87 10.28
N PRO A 370 3.87 53.43 10.06
CA PRO A 370 2.68 53.39 10.92
C PRO A 370 2.07 51.98 10.94
N TRP A 371 1.32 51.67 12.01
CA TRP A 371 0.59 50.38 12.09
C TRP A 371 -0.34 50.23 10.90
N ARG A 372 0.05 49.35 9.99
CA ARG A 372 -0.69 49.07 8.78
C ARG A 372 -0.55 47.59 8.43
N LEU A 373 -1.66 46.92 8.15
CA LEU A 373 -1.67 45.55 7.62
C LEU A 373 -1.84 45.64 6.11
N ASP A 374 -0.82 45.23 5.36
CA ASP A 374 -0.89 45.07 3.91
C ASP A 374 -1.17 43.60 3.57
N VAL A 375 -2.35 43.33 3.06
CA VAL A 375 -2.85 41.97 2.78
C VAL A 375 -2.30 41.39 1.47
N TRP A 376 -1.84 42.28 0.56
CA TRP A 376 -1.48 41.86 -0.79
C TRP A 376 -0.27 40.90 -0.89
N PRO A 377 0.82 41.11 -0.15
CA PRO A 377 1.94 40.18 -0.16
C PRO A 377 1.57 38.78 0.31
N GLY A 378 0.82 38.70 1.41
CA GLY A 378 0.31 37.42 1.93
C GLY A 378 -0.65 36.72 0.96
N LEU A 379 -1.47 37.48 0.22
CA LEU A 379 -2.37 36.93 -0.79
C LEU A 379 -1.62 36.30 -1.96
N VAL A 380 -0.51 36.89 -2.41
CA VAL A 380 0.34 36.31 -3.47
C VAL A 380 0.89 34.97 -3.05
N VAL A 381 1.47 34.91 -1.84
CA VAL A 381 1.98 33.64 -1.27
C VAL A 381 0.82 32.64 -1.11
N GLY A 382 -0.32 33.10 -0.59
CA GLY A 382 -1.49 32.27 -0.38
C GLY A 382 -2.07 31.61 -1.64
N LEU A 383 -1.98 32.29 -2.79
CA LEU A 383 -2.43 31.74 -4.07
C LEU A 383 -1.42 30.76 -4.68
N THR A 384 -0.14 30.85 -4.32
CA THR A 384 0.88 29.92 -4.84
C THR A 384 0.79 28.54 -4.18
N ILE A 385 0.39 28.44 -2.93
CA ILE A 385 0.30 27.17 -2.17
C ILE A 385 -0.66 26.17 -2.84
N PRO A 386 -1.93 26.51 -3.10
CA PRO A 386 -2.84 25.59 -3.80
C PRO A 386 -2.35 25.20 -5.20
N LEU A 387 -1.66 26.12 -5.90
CA LEU A 387 -1.08 25.84 -7.20
C LEU A 387 0.02 24.79 -7.10
N VAL A 388 0.95 24.94 -6.15
CA VAL A 388 2.04 23.98 -5.93
C VAL A 388 1.48 22.61 -5.55
N LEU A 389 0.51 22.55 -4.65
CA LEU A 389 -0.15 21.29 -4.27
C LEU A 389 -0.85 20.63 -5.48
N ALA A 390 -1.58 21.41 -6.28
CA ALA A 390 -2.25 20.89 -7.47
C ALA A 390 -1.25 20.27 -8.46
N VAL A 391 -0.13 20.96 -8.71
CA VAL A 391 0.93 20.44 -9.56
C VAL A 391 1.59 19.20 -8.94
N THR A 392 1.77 19.18 -7.63
CA THR A 392 2.31 18.01 -6.93
C THR A 392 1.39 16.79 -7.11
N PHE A 393 0.06 16.94 -6.96
CA PHE A 393 -0.89 15.85 -7.23
C PHE A 393 -0.84 15.37 -8.68
N LEU A 394 -0.65 16.30 -9.64
CA LEU A 394 -0.49 15.94 -11.05
C LEU A 394 0.74 15.05 -11.27
N PHE A 395 1.88 15.41 -10.67
CA PHE A 395 3.10 14.63 -10.77
C PHE A 395 3.03 13.33 -9.97
N MET A 396 2.40 13.31 -8.79
CA MET A 396 2.14 12.07 -8.06
C MET A 396 1.41 11.07 -8.95
N ARG A 397 0.37 11.52 -9.68
CA ARG A 397 -0.35 10.66 -10.62
C ARG A 397 0.53 10.16 -11.77
N ILE A 398 1.38 11.02 -12.35
CA ILE A 398 2.30 10.64 -13.44
C ILE A 398 3.30 9.58 -12.97
N PHE A 399 3.77 9.68 -11.73
CA PHE A 399 4.74 8.76 -11.14
C PHE A 399 4.09 7.58 -10.40
N ASN A 400 2.75 7.44 -10.44
CA ASN A 400 1.97 6.40 -9.76
C ASN A 400 2.25 6.35 -8.24
N ILE A 401 2.27 7.52 -7.61
CA ILE A 401 2.36 7.65 -6.14
C ILE A 401 0.95 7.88 -5.63
N ASP A 402 0.40 6.88 -4.93
CA ASP A 402 -0.96 6.91 -4.41
C ASP A 402 -1.06 7.72 -3.10
N LEU A 403 -2.30 8.07 -2.73
CA LEU A 403 -2.60 8.71 -1.46
C LEU A 403 -2.72 7.65 -0.36
N HIS A 404 -1.82 7.69 0.59
CA HIS A 404 -1.78 6.84 1.78
C HIS A 404 -1.15 7.62 2.94
N LYS A 405 -1.16 7.08 4.15
CA LYS A 405 -0.68 7.77 5.37
C LYS A 405 0.70 8.44 5.18
N ILE A 406 1.64 7.75 4.54
CA ILE A 406 3.01 8.25 4.38
C ILE A 406 3.07 9.39 3.35
N SER A 407 2.40 9.26 2.20
CA SER A 407 2.39 10.32 1.17
C SER A 407 1.64 11.58 1.65
N LEU A 408 0.54 11.39 2.39
CA LEU A 408 -0.20 12.51 3.00
C LEU A 408 0.62 13.19 4.09
N GLY A 409 1.30 12.42 4.95
CA GLY A 409 2.26 12.96 5.92
C GLY A 409 3.40 13.74 5.25
N ALA A 410 3.93 13.24 4.14
CA ALA A 410 4.93 13.95 3.35
C ALA A 410 4.40 15.28 2.80
N LEU A 411 3.15 15.34 2.32
CA LEU A 411 2.52 16.58 1.85
C LEU A 411 2.38 17.61 2.97
N ILE A 412 2.03 17.19 4.19
CA ILE A 412 1.94 18.08 5.36
C ILE A 412 3.32 18.65 5.71
N ILE A 413 4.35 17.80 5.73
CA ILE A 413 5.75 18.24 5.94
C ILE A 413 6.18 19.21 4.84
N ALA A 414 5.93 18.84 3.59
CA ALA A 414 6.25 19.68 2.44
C ALA A 414 5.59 21.06 2.55
N LEU A 415 4.35 21.14 3.01
CA LEU A 415 3.60 22.37 3.09
C LEU A 415 4.29 23.45 3.94
N GLY A 416 4.93 23.06 5.05
CA GLY A 416 5.76 23.94 5.85
C GLY A 416 7.03 24.44 5.14
N LEU A 417 7.55 23.64 4.20
CA LEU A 417 8.78 23.94 3.46
C LEU A 417 8.52 24.66 2.12
N LEU A 418 7.30 24.54 1.57
CA LEU A 418 6.92 25.08 0.27
C LEU A 418 6.79 26.61 0.25
N VAL A 419 6.54 27.20 1.40
CA VAL A 419 6.17 28.61 1.50
C VAL A 419 7.38 29.53 1.43
N ASP A 420 8.54 29.04 1.84
CA ASP A 420 9.76 29.83 2.00
C ASP A 420 10.21 30.47 0.68
N ASP A 421 10.21 29.71 -0.41
CA ASP A 421 10.61 30.24 -1.73
C ASP A 421 9.68 31.36 -2.22
N ALA A 422 8.36 31.18 -2.02
CA ALA A 422 7.38 32.19 -2.41
C ALA A 422 7.48 33.45 -1.53
N ILE A 423 7.74 33.31 -0.23
CA ILE A 423 7.96 34.44 0.69
C ILE A 423 9.17 35.25 0.25
N ILE A 424 10.32 34.59 0.00
CA ILE A 424 11.56 35.27 -0.43
C ILE A 424 11.33 36.04 -1.73
N ALA A 425 10.66 35.44 -2.71
CA ALA A 425 10.38 36.09 -3.99
C ALA A 425 9.49 37.34 -3.80
N VAL A 426 8.41 37.22 -3.02
CA VAL A 426 7.48 38.33 -2.76
C VAL A 426 8.16 39.43 -1.96
N GLU A 427 8.91 39.10 -0.91
CA GLU A 427 9.63 40.08 -0.09
C GLU A 427 10.64 40.87 -0.91
N MET A 428 11.41 40.21 -1.77
CA MET A 428 12.35 40.86 -2.65
C MET A 428 11.64 41.81 -3.64
N MET A 429 10.47 41.40 -4.16
CA MET A 429 9.67 42.28 -5.03
C MET A 429 9.15 43.49 -4.26
N VAL A 430 8.56 43.30 -3.08
CA VAL A 430 8.05 44.38 -2.23
C VAL A 430 9.16 45.39 -1.91
N ARG A 431 10.31 44.90 -1.47
CA ARG A 431 11.47 45.72 -1.17
C ARG A 431 11.91 46.59 -2.36
N LYS A 432 12.01 45.97 -3.57
CA LYS A 432 12.40 46.73 -4.78
C LYS A 432 11.35 47.72 -5.21
N MET A 433 10.08 47.46 -4.99
CA MET A 433 9.00 48.41 -5.25
C MET A 433 9.04 49.59 -4.28
N GLU A 434 9.37 49.35 -2.99
CA GLU A 434 9.58 50.38 -1.99
C GLU A 434 10.79 51.28 -2.34
N GLU A 435 11.85 50.72 -2.95
CA GLU A 435 12.99 51.47 -3.49
C GLU A 435 12.65 52.27 -4.77
N GLY A 436 11.39 52.19 -5.26
CA GLY A 436 10.92 52.96 -6.42
C GLY A 436 11.04 52.26 -7.77
N PHE A 437 11.42 50.99 -7.84
CA PHE A 437 11.46 50.24 -9.08
C PHE A 437 10.05 49.92 -9.60
N SER A 438 9.92 49.77 -10.90
CA SER A 438 8.67 49.31 -11.51
C SER A 438 8.35 47.89 -11.08
N ARG A 439 7.07 47.50 -11.13
CA ARG A 439 6.64 46.12 -10.81
C ARG A 439 7.35 45.07 -11.68
N PHE A 440 7.58 45.41 -12.95
CA PHE A 440 8.27 44.54 -13.88
C PHE A 440 9.74 44.35 -13.49
N ASP A 441 10.45 45.48 -13.20
CA ASP A 441 11.86 45.44 -12.82
C ASP A 441 12.04 44.76 -11.44
N ALA A 442 11.11 44.97 -10.49
CA ALA A 442 11.15 44.32 -9.22
C ALA A 442 11.00 42.78 -9.32
N ALA A 443 10.10 42.31 -10.19
CA ALA A 443 9.90 40.89 -10.44
C ALA A 443 11.09 40.22 -11.12
N THR A 444 11.67 40.87 -12.13
CA THR A 444 12.86 40.37 -12.85
C THR A 444 14.10 40.38 -11.96
N PHE A 445 14.24 41.39 -11.09
CA PHE A 445 15.31 41.47 -10.12
C PHE A 445 15.21 40.37 -9.05
N ALA A 446 13.99 40.08 -8.57
CA ALA A 446 13.78 38.99 -7.62
C ALA A 446 14.35 37.67 -8.16
N TYR A 447 14.11 37.35 -9.41
CA TYR A 447 14.71 36.16 -10.05
C TYR A 447 16.22 36.20 -10.05
N THR A 448 16.82 37.28 -10.57
CA THR A 448 18.28 37.36 -10.74
C THR A 448 19.05 37.31 -9.42
N SER A 449 18.44 37.78 -8.32
CA SER A 449 19.08 37.83 -7.01
C SER A 449 18.86 36.56 -6.18
N THR A 450 17.70 35.90 -6.30
CA THR A 450 17.30 34.83 -5.35
C THR A 450 17.10 33.47 -5.99
N ALA A 451 16.87 33.34 -7.30
CA ALA A 451 16.50 32.07 -7.91
C ALA A 451 17.55 30.96 -7.68
N MET A 452 18.85 31.26 -7.89
CA MET A 452 19.90 30.25 -7.70
C MET A 452 20.17 29.91 -6.24
N PRO A 453 20.27 30.87 -5.30
CA PRO A 453 20.35 30.55 -3.87
C PRO A 453 19.16 29.73 -3.37
N MET A 454 17.94 30.06 -3.79
CA MET A 454 16.73 29.29 -3.45
C MET A 454 16.81 27.86 -3.98
N LEU A 455 17.16 27.68 -5.27
CA LEU A 455 17.33 26.34 -5.85
C LEU A 455 18.35 25.51 -5.09
N THR A 456 19.48 26.12 -4.72
CA THR A 456 20.51 25.44 -3.94
C THR A 456 19.97 24.99 -2.58
N GLY A 457 19.25 25.86 -1.88
CA GLY A 457 18.60 25.53 -0.60
C GLY A 457 17.58 24.42 -0.75
N THR A 458 16.73 24.52 -1.77
CA THR A 458 15.71 23.51 -2.09
C THR A 458 16.32 22.14 -2.39
N LEU A 459 17.40 22.10 -3.20
CA LEU A 459 18.11 20.86 -3.50
C LEU A 459 18.78 20.25 -2.26
N ILE A 460 19.38 21.09 -1.40
CA ILE A 460 19.97 20.60 -0.14
C ILE A 460 18.90 20.03 0.77
N THR A 461 17.75 20.70 0.89
CA THR A 461 16.61 20.21 1.68
C THR A 461 16.08 18.89 1.12
N ALA A 462 15.88 18.78 -0.20
CA ALA A 462 15.48 17.54 -0.86
C ALA A 462 16.50 16.43 -0.66
N ALA A 463 17.80 16.76 -0.72
CA ALA A 463 18.89 15.81 -0.47
C ALA A 463 18.91 15.31 0.99
N GLY A 464 18.38 16.08 1.95
CA GLY A 464 18.20 15.63 3.33
C GLY A 464 17.26 14.42 3.45
N PHE A 465 16.31 14.26 2.54
CA PHE A 465 15.41 13.10 2.46
C PHE A 465 15.96 11.95 1.61
N LEU A 466 17.07 12.16 0.88
CA LEU A 466 17.65 11.17 -0.03
C LEU A 466 18.03 9.83 0.64
N PRO A 467 18.54 9.80 1.88
CA PRO A 467 18.83 8.53 2.56
C PRO A 467 17.61 7.62 2.67
N ILE A 468 16.41 8.19 2.84
CA ILE A 468 15.14 7.45 2.86
C ILE A 468 14.84 6.87 1.47
N GLY A 469 15.05 7.69 0.42
CA GLY A 469 14.80 7.28 -0.96
C GLY A 469 15.79 6.23 -1.50
N LEU A 470 16.99 6.14 -0.92
CA LEU A 470 18.05 5.20 -1.33
C LEU A 470 18.12 3.96 -0.42
N ALA A 471 17.27 3.84 0.60
CA ALA A 471 17.29 2.71 1.49
C ALA A 471 16.79 1.44 0.78
N GLU A 472 17.69 0.50 0.52
CA GLU A 472 17.38 -0.80 -0.09
C GLU A 472 16.86 -1.78 0.98
N SER A 473 15.61 -1.58 1.40
CA SER A 473 14.95 -2.41 2.42
C SER A 473 13.43 -2.32 2.29
N ALA A 474 12.71 -3.23 2.95
CA ALA A 474 11.25 -3.13 3.06
C ALA A 474 10.80 -1.80 3.69
N ALA A 475 11.58 -1.33 4.68
CA ALA A 475 11.40 -0.02 5.29
C ALA A 475 11.58 1.12 4.28
N GLY A 476 12.60 1.05 3.44
CA GLY A 476 12.84 2.03 2.38
C GLY A 476 11.71 2.06 1.35
N GLU A 477 11.19 0.91 0.94
CA GLU A 477 10.03 0.84 0.05
C GLU A 477 8.79 1.49 0.67
N TYR A 478 8.52 1.18 1.94
CA TYR A 478 7.38 1.73 2.69
C TYR A 478 7.46 3.25 2.83
N THR A 479 8.66 3.79 3.09
CA THR A 479 8.86 5.23 3.31
C THR A 479 9.27 6.00 2.05
N PHE A 480 9.45 5.34 0.90
CA PHE A 480 9.90 5.96 -0.36
C PHE A 480 9.06 7.17 -0.78
N SER A 481 7.75 7.10 -0.57
CA SER A 481 6.84 8.20 -0.89
C SER A 481 7.11 9.45 -0.04
N MET A 482 7.69 9.33 1.16
CA MET A 482 8.10 10.49 1.96
C MET A 482 9.21 11.27 1.26
N PHE A 483 10.21 10.59 0.69
CA PHE A 483 11.25 11.24 -0.10
C PHE A 483 10.68 11.80 -1.41
N SER A 484 10.00 10.98 -2.19
CA SER A 484 9.59 11.35 -3.56
C SER A 484 8.57 12.49 -3.57
N VAL A 485 7.59 12.49 -2.67
CA VAL A 485 6.58 13.56 -2.58
C VAL A 485 7.20 14.86 -2.08
N ASN A 486 8.06 14.82 -1.04
CA ASN A 486 8.75 16.02 -0.57
C ASN A 486 9.67 16.60 -1.64
N ALA A 487 10.48 15.79 -2.31
CA ALA A 487 11.39 16.25 -3.36
C ALA A 487 10.63 16.88 -4.54
N LEU A 488 9.54 16.23 -4.97
CA LEU A 488 8.66 16.78 -6.02
C LEU A 488 8.05 18.10 -5.61
N ALA A 489 7.45 18.16 -4.42
CA ALA A 489 6.79 19.36 -3.92
C ALA A 489 7.76 20.53 -3.79
N LEU A 490 8.96 20.30 -3.25
CA LEU A 490 10.00 21.31 -3.12
C LEU A 490 10.47 21.84 -4.48
N LEU A 491 10.75 20.97 -5.45
CA LEU A 491 11.17 21.40 -6.80
C LEU A 491 10.07 22.18 -7.53
N ILE A 492 8.82 21.75 -7.36
CA ILE A 492 7.64 22.44 -7.91
C ILE A 492 7.46 23.80 -7.24
N SER A 493 7.69 23.91 -5.91
CA SER A 493 7.65 25.16 -5.18
C SER A 493 8.65 26.17 -5.72
N TRP A 494 9.91 25.75 -5.88
CA TRP A 494 10.91 26.60 -6.49
C TRP A 494 10.49 27.08 -7.89
N LEU A 495 9.99 26.17 -8.73
CA LEU A 495 9.51 26.53 -10.06
C LEU A 495 8.33 27.52 -9.99
N ALA A 496 7.39 27.33 -9.08
CA ALA A 496 6.27 28.24 -8.86
C ALA A 496 6.75 29.60 -8.35
N ALA A 497 7.73 29.62 -7.44
CA ALA A 497 8.30 30.85 -6.88
C ALA A 497 9.02 31.71 -7.93
N VAL A 498 9.67 31.10 -8.92
CA VAL A 498 10.36 31.84 -9.96
C VAL A 498 9.50 32.15 -11.20
N LEU A 499 8.44 31.40 -11.45
CA LEU A 499 7.59 31.55 -12.64
C LEU A 499 6.25 32.22 -12.32
N PHE A 500 5.51 31.70 -11.37
CA PHE A 500 4.13 32.10 -11.09
C PHE A 500 4.03 33.20 -10.01
N THR A 501 4.84 33.13 -8.96
CA THR A 501 4.82 34.11 -7.87
C THR A 501 5.17 35.53 -8.36
N PRO A 502 6.20 35.75 -9.21
CA PRO A 502 6.48 37.07 -9.76
C PRO A 502 5.35 37.62 -10.63
N TYR A 503 4.68 36.75 -11.40
CA TYR A 503 3.52 37.14 -12.17
C TYR A 503 2.33 37.55 -11.28
N LEU A 504 2.01 36.77 -10.23
CA LEU A 504 0.97 37.11 -9.26
C LEU A 504 1.34 38.40 -8.50
N GLY A 505 2.61 38.55 -8.13
CA GLY A 505 3.12 39.79 -7.52
C GLY A 505 2.96 41.00 -8.42
N TYR A 506 3.31 40.88 -9.72
CA TYR A 506 3.10 41.94 -10.69
C TYR A 506 1.63 42.36 -10.80
N LEU A 507 0.71 41.40 -10.72
CA LEU A 507 -0.72 41.66 -10.81
C LEU A 507 -1.32 42.25 -9.52
N LEU A 508 -0.96 41.73 -8.36
CA LEU A 508 -1.63 41.97 -7.09
C LEU A 508 -0.94 42.98 -6.18
N LEU A 509 0.41 43.08 -6.19
CA LEU A 509 1.14 43.96 -5.28
C LEU A 509 0.83 45.43 -5.58
N LYS A 510 0.45 46.16 -4.56
CA LYS A 510 0.15 47.62 -4.58
C LYS A 510 1.00 48.33 -3.53
N VAL A 511 2.31 48.35 -3.77
CA VAL A 511 3.25 49.05 -2.89
C VAL A 511 3.37 50.51 -3.35
N LYS A 512 3.24 51.47 -2.41
CA LYS A 512 3.51 52.88 -2.69
C LYS A 512 5.00 53.11 -2.46
N PRO A 513 5.73 53.74 -3.42
CA PRO A 513 7.10 54.15 -3.18
C PRO A 513 7.11 55.06 -1.92
N HIS A 514 8.09 54.87 -1.06
CA HIS A 514 8.33 55.84 0.00
C HIS A 514 8.82 57.13 -0.63
N ALA A 515 7.91 58.09 -0.79
CA ALA A 515 8.25 59.46 -1.19
C ALA A 515 8.88 60.16 0.03
N GLY A 516 10.15 59.94 0.23
CA GLY A 516 11.01 60.67 1.12
C GLY A 516 12.12 61.31 0.31
N ALA A 517 11.87 62.54 -0.12
CA ALA A 517 12.96 63.43 -0.44
C ALA A 517 13.80 63.59 0.83
N ASP A 518 15.11 63.42 0.71
CA ASP A 518 16.14 63.64 1.71
C ASP A 518 16.23 62.62 2.88
N GLY A 519 17.24 61.80 2.78
CA GLY A 519 17.83 61.09 3.89
C GLY A 519 17.63 59.58 3.86
N HIS A 520 18.74 58.87 3.81
CA HIS A 520 18.84 57.46 4.12
C HIS A 520 18.16 57.11 5.42
N HIS A 521 16.84 56.88 5.43
CA HIS A 521 16.21 56.12 6.50
C HIS A 521 16.59 54.66 6.28
N GLU A 522 17.58 54.21 7.02
CA GLU A 522 17.90 52.79 7.11
C GLU A 522 16.62 52.08 7.62
N LEU A 523 16.03 51.28 6.75
CA LEU A 523 14.80 50.48 6.99
C LEU A 523 14.86 49.61 8.26
N PHE A 524 16.05 49.43 8.83
CA PHE A 524 16.36 48.54 9.93
C PHE A 524 16.99 49.25 11.16
N ASP A 525 16.60 50.47 11.47
CA ASP A 525 17.21 51.25 12.55
C ASP A 525 16.34 51.24 13.84
N THR A 526 15.66 50.10 14.11
CA THR A 526 14.94 49.93 15.37
C THR A 526 15.85 49.37 16.47
N PRO A 527 15.58 49.61 17.78
CA PRO A 527 16.36 49.04 18.87
C PRO A 527 16.48 47.51 18.83
N PHE A 528 15.50 46.84 18.24
CA PHE A 528 15.53 45.39 17.99
C PHE A 528 16.63 45.04 16.98
N TYR A 529 16.68 45.67 15.83
CA TYR A 529 17.68 45.40 14.80
C TYR A 529 19.10 45.78 15.24
N THR A 530 19.24 46.81 16.05
CA THR A 530 20.54 47.18 16.63
C THR A 530 21.07 46.08 17.56
N ARG A 531 20.21 45.51 18.42
CA ARG A 531 20.58 44.37 19.29
C ARG A 531 20.86 43.11 18.47
N PHE A 532 20.05 42.83 17.46
CA PHE A 532 20.24 41.69 16.58
C PHE A 532 21.54 41.79 15.80
N ARG A 533 21.85 42.97 15.26
CA ARG A 533 23.12 43.26 14.58
C ARG A 533 24.31 43.07 15.53
N ALA A 534 24.20 43.51 16.76
CA ALA A 534 25.23 43.29 17.78
C ALA A 534 25.44 41.81 18.07
N LEU A 535 24.36 41.01 18.13
CA LEU A 535 24.43 39.56 18.30
C LEU A 535 25.12 38.87 17.09
N VAL A 536 24.75 39.24 15.88
CA VAL A 536 25.35 38.69 14.66
C VAL A 536 26.85 39.06 14.60
N ASN A 537 27.18 40.32 14.90
CA ASN A 537 28.59 40.75 14.94
C ASN A 537 29.38 39.95 15.97
N TRP A 538 28.82 39.74 17.17
CA TRP A 538 29.44 38.90 18.19
C TRP A 538 29.65 37.48 17.71
N CYS A 539 28.69 36.87 17.05
CA CYS A 539 28.83 35.51 16.46
C CYS A 539 29.95 35.44 15.41
N VAL A 540 30.11 36.49 14.60
CA VAL A 540 31.15 36.57 13.56
C VAL A 540 32.53 36.80 14.18
N GLU A 541 32.64 37.73 15.14
CA GLU A 541 33.89 38.01 15.86
C GLU A 541 34.36 36.79 16.65
N TRP A 542 33.46 36.16 17.40
CA TRP A 542 33.74 34.99 18.25
C TRP A 542 33.38 33.69 17.55
N ARG A 543 33.75 33.55 16.27
CA ARG A 543 33.41 32.39 15.43
C ARG A 543 33.73 31.04 16.04
N LYS A 544 34.86 30.90 16.76
CA LYS A 544 35.24 29.65 17.43
C LYS A 544 34.28 29.31 18.57
N THR A 545 33.88 30.30 19.37
CA THR A 545 32.92 30.14 20.46
C THR A 545 31.54 29.79 19.91
N THR A 546 31.10 30.45 18.85
CA THR A 546 29.83 30.16 18.15
C THR A 546 29.80 28.72 17.64
N ILE A 547 30.88 28.27 16.97
CA ILE A 547 30.98 26.87 16.52
C ILE A 547 30.96 25.90 17.70
N ALA A 548 31.68 26.20 18.79
CA ALA A 548 31.71 25.35 19.99
C ALA A 548 30.30 25.22 20.64
N ILE A 549 29.55 26.31 20.75
CA ILE A 549 28.18 26.31 21.24
C ILE A 549 27.27 25.50 20.33
N THR A 550 27.38 25.70 19.02
CA THR A 550 26.58 24.95 18.03
C THR A 550 26.84 23.44 18.13
N LEU A 551 28.12 23.04 18.20
CA LEU A 551 28.48 21.63 18.35
C LEU A 551 28.02 21.05 19.70
N PHE A 552 28.08 21.85 20.76
CA PHE A 552 27.59 21.44 22.09
C PHE A 552 26.07 21.19 22.06
N VAL A 553 25.30 22.15 21.51
CA VAL A 553 23.84 21.99 21.38
C VAL A 553 23.48 20.82 20.48
N PHE A 554 24.22 20.60 19.37
CA PHE A 554 24.07 19.42 18.52
C PHE A 554 24.36 18.13 19.29
N GLY A 555 25.44 18.09 20.09
CA GLY A 555 25.75 16.95 20.93
C GLY A 555 24.67 16.64 21.96
N LEU A 556 24.06 17.67 22.56
CA LEU A 556 22.90 17.52 23.45
C LEU A 556 21.69 16.94 22.70
N GLY A 557 21.44 17.38 21.46
CA GLY A 557 20.39 16.84 20.61
C GLY A 557 20.59 15.34 20.32
N VAL A 558 21.81 14.96 19.91
CA VAL A 558 22.18 13.55 19.69
C VAL A 558 22.02 12.71 20.96
N PHE A 559 22.42 13.26 22.12
CA PHE A 559 22.21 12.58 23.39
C PHE A 559 20.71 12.43 23.73
N GLY A 560 19.90 13.45 23.40
CA GLY A 560 18.43 13.44 23.58
C GLY A 560 17.74 12.36 22.75
N PHE A 561 18.31 11.95 21.63
CA PHE A 561 17.77 10.86 20.79
C PHE A 561 17.65 9.52 21.54
N LYS A 562 18.44 9.31 22.59
CA LYS A 562 18.34 8.11 23.46
C LYS A 562 16.99 8.00 24.21
N PHE A 563 16.31 9.11 24.40
CA PHE A 563 15.05 9.18 25.17
C PHE A 563 13.81 9.15 24.29
N ILE A 564 13.98 9.09 22.96
CA ILE A 564 12.87 8.98 22.00
C ILE A 564 12.55 7.51 21.81
N GLU A 565 11.28 7.15 21.98
CA GLU A 565 10.79 5.82 21.64
C GLU A 565 10.94 5.57 20.14
N GLN A 566 11.58 4.45 19.80
CA GLN A 566 11.82 4.08 18.41
C GLN A 566 10.67 3.20 17.94
N GLN A 567 9.74 3.78 17.21
CA GLN A 567 8.65 3.07 16.57
C GLN A 567 8.77 3.26 15.05
N PHE A 568 8.80 2.16 14.31
CA PHE A 568 8.96 2.21 12.86
C PHE A 568 7.61 2.39 12.15
N PHE A 569 6.61 1.59 12.53
CA PHE A 569 5.27 1.73 11.99
C PHE A 569 4.45 2.70 12.85
N PRO A 570 3.65 3.58 12.24
CA PRO A 570 2.69 4.38 12.98
C PRO A 570 1.65 3.48 13.66
N ASP A 571 1.06 3.97 14.74
CA ASP A 571 -0.02 3.26 15.41
C ASP A 571 -1.16 2.95 14.44
N SER A 572 -1.69 1.73 14.54
CA SER A 572 -2.85 1.34 13.75
C SER A 572 -4.08 2.12 14.20
N SER A 573 -4.77 2.76 13.28
CA SER A 573 -6.08 3.37 13.54
C SER A 573 -7.23 2.37 13.59
N ARG A 574 -6.92 1.07 13.43
CA ARG A 574 -7.92 0.00 13.51
C ARG A 574 -8.30 -0.28 14.96
N PRO A 575 -9.59 -0.36 15.27
CA PRO A 575 -10.06 -0.65 16.63
C PRO A 575 -9.94 -2.13 17.02
N GLU A 576 -9.41 -2.98 16.13
CA GLU A 576 -9.34 -4.42 16.31
C GLU A 576 -8.15 -4.80 17.19
N LEU A 577 -8.37 -5.64 18.19
CA LEU A 577 -7.33 -6.28 18.97
C LEU A 577 -7.17 -7.73 18.51
N MET A 578 -5.93 -8.13 18.22
CA MET A 578 -5.59 -9.52 17.88
C MET A 578 -5.00 -10.20 19.12
N VAL A 579 -5.59 -11.34 19.48
CA VAL A 579 -5.09 -12.20 20.57
C VAL A 579 -4.77 -13.56 19.98
N GLU A 580 -3.50 -13.97 20.06
CA GLU A 580 -3.05 -15.29 19.62
C GLU A 580 -2.95 -16.22 20.84
N LEU A 581 -3.62 -17.35 20.76
CA LEU A 581 -3.59 -18.39 21.80
C LEU A 581 -3.03 -19.67 21.19
N TRP A 582 -1.89 -20.09 21.70
CA TRP A 582 -1.23 -21.33 21.28
C TRP A 582 -1.40 -22.39 22.36
N LEU A 583 -1.98 -23.52 21.99
CA LEU A 583 -2.02 -24.70 22.84
C LEU A 583 -0.84 -25.62 22.52
N PRO A 584 -0.34 -26.41 23.50
CA PRO A 584 0.62 -27.47 23.23
C PRO A 584 0.08 -28.44 22.17
N GLU A 585 0.96 -28.93 21.30
CA GLU A 585 0.59 -29.99 20.35
C GLU A 585 0.33 -31.31 21.11
N GLY A 586 -0.81 -31.96 20.84
CA GLY A 586 -1.16 -33.27 21.40
C GLY A 586 -2.64 -33.43 21.66
#